data_30db9999014140468a91500a456e46ed
#
_entry.id   30db9999014140468a91500a456e46ed
#
_cell.length_a   1.000
_cell.length_b   1.000
_cell.length_c   1.000
_cell.angle_alpha   90.00
_cell.angle_beta   90.00
_cell.angle_gamma   90.00
#
_symmetry.space_group_name_H-M   'P 1'
#
loop_
_entity.id
_entity.type
_entity.pdbx_description
1 polymer ?
#
loop_
_entity_poly.entity_id
_entity_poly.type
_entity_poly.pdbx_seq_one_letter_code
_entity_poly.pdbx_strand_id
1 'polypeptide(L)'
;DDKYLEVVLATTKTGNTLVFDRKTGNSFYNINYKRAPKSNIPGEITSAYQIDNGPGKISKIEFKIKDIDKLNEESQKYLKEILEDSTYGWFEAPSFGKKLITFGVHGGATWPGSTLNPEKNILYTPINDYPFYMLVEGKTLSELKPQNSFYNIYQNECSSCHGAKRNGVFDPNTKKKSEIIEKIEIKNNKLISGYMPSLIGHSLFSKIDFEKKFNSKKFLKYHKKLKKSELNGLKVLFAEWDKILLENNEIQLRHHWAKFLDEKNNPASNPPWGKLVALDVISGKIIWEKKIGKIDKKEEINDMTGTINYGGVALT
;
A
#
# COMPACT_ATOMS: atom_id res chain seq x y z
N ASP A 1 21.83 -34.58 27.42
CA ASP A 1 21.66 -33.28 28.14
C ASP A 1 20.71 -32.41 27.34
N ASP A 2 19.44 -32.33 27.78
CA ASP A 2 18.44 -31.43 27.19
C ASP A 2 18.89 -30.00 27.48
N LYS A 3 19.51 -29.35 26.52
CA LYS A 3 19.88 -27.94 26.62
C LYS A 3 18.64 -27.09 26.42
N TYR A 4 18.07 -26.60 27.51
CA TYR A 4 17.08 -25.55 27.43
C TYR A 4 17.74 -24.25 27.01
N LEU A 5 17.20 -23.63 25.95
CA LEU A 5 17.60 -22.32 25.48
C LEU A 5 16.55 -21.29 25.93
N GLU A 6 16.98 -20.30 26.72
CA GLU A 6 16.13 -19.20 27.12
C GLU A 6 16.04 -18.18 25.99
N VAL A 7 14.85 -18.01 25.40
CA VAL A 7 14.66 -17.14 24.22
C VAL A 7 13.63 -16.05 24.47
N VAL A 8 13.75 -14.97 23.69
CA VAL A 8 12.73 -13.96 23.47
C VAL A 8 12.18 -14.11 22.06
N LEU A 9 10.86 -14.15 21.97
CA LEU A 9 10.13 -14.27 20.72
C LEU A 9 9.44 -12.95 20.36
N ALA A 10 9.56 -12.52 19.12
CA ALA A 10 8.86 -11.35 18.62
C ALA A 10 8.26 -11.65 17.24
N THR A 11 6.93 -11.64 17.15
CA THR A 11 6.23 -11.63 15.86
C THR A 11 6.19 -10.21 15.30
N THR A 12 6.41 -10.06 14.02
CA THR A 12 6.56 -8.74 13.41
C THR A 12 5.41 -8.41 12.46
N LYS A 13 5.20 -7.14 12.23
CA LYS A 13 4.25 -6.61 11.24
C LYS A 13 4.53 -7.14 9.82
N THR A 14 5.79 -7.41 9.53
CA THR A 14 6.25 -7.93 8.25
C THR A 14 6.15 -9.46 8.13
N GLY A 15 5.54 -10.09 9.13
CA GLY A 15 5.24 -11.51 9.12
C GLY A 15 6.39 -12.44 9.48
N ASN A 16 7.50 -11.90 10.00
CA ASN A 16 8.58 -12.72 10.52
C ASN A 16 8.39 -12.99 12.01
N THR A 17 8.82 -14.16 12.45
CA THR A 17 9.03 -14.47 13.87
C THR A 17 10.52 -14.39 14.16
N LEU A 18 10.91 -13.46 14.99
CA LEU A 18 12.30 -13.29 15.43
C LEU A 18 12.48 -14.03 16.76
N VAL A 19 13.56 -14.78 16.87
CA VAL A 19 13.91 -15.57 18.05
C VAL A 19 15.33 -15.20 18.45
N PHE A 20 15.48 -14.71 19.67
CA PHE A 20 16.77 -14.27 20.21
C PHE A 20 17.10 -14.99 21.51
N ASP A 21 18.38 -15.33 21.71
CA ASP A 21 18.88 -15.72 23.02
C ASP A 21 18.60 -14.60 24.03
N ARG A 22 17.96 -14.92 25.13
CA ARG A 22 17.52 -13.92 26.14
C ARG A 22 18.67 -13.21 26.83
N LYS A 23 19.82 -13.86 26.96
CA LYS A 23 20.98 -13.33 27.70
C LYS A 23 21.89 -12.50 26.81
N THR A 24 22.06 -12.92 25.55
CA THR A 24 23.06 -12.33 24.64
C THR A 24 22.45 -11.46 23.56
N GLY A 25 21.16 -11.61 23.25
CA GLY A 25 20.51 -10.96 22.12
C GLY A 25 20.88 -11.55 20.77
N ASN A 26 21.66 -12.63 20.74
CA ASN A 26 22.02 -13.28 19.49
C ASN A 26 20.79 -13.93 18.85
N SER A 27 20.66 -13.78 17.52
CA SER A 27 19.58 -14.43 16.78
C SER A 27 19.73 -15.94 16.77
N PHE A 28 18.63 -16.64 17.08
CA PHE A 28 18.57 -18.08 17.01
C PHE A 28 18.48 -18.56 15.56
N TYR A 29 17.73 -17.82 14.72
CA TYR A 29 17.67 -18.08 13.28
C TYR A 29 18.71 -17.25 12.54
N ASN A 30 19.22 -17.77 11.43
CA ASN A 30 20.01 -16.98 10.51
C ASN A 30 19.15 -15.87 9.89
N ILE A 31 19.53 -14.64 10.11
CA ILE A 31 18.84 -13.48 9.54
C ILE A 31 19.49 -13.14 8.20
N ASN A 32 18.74 -13.29 7.13
CA ASN A 32 19.16 -12.87 5.80
C ASN A 32 18.65 -11.47 5.51
N TYR A 33 19.49 -10.65 4.89
CA TYR A 33 19.14 -9.31 4.46
C TYR A 33 19.09 -9.22 2.95
N LYS A 34 18.09 -8.54 2.44
CA LYS A 34 17.93 -8.24 1.02
C LYS A 34 17.83 -6.72 0.82
N ARG A 35 18.42 -6.25 -0.28
CA ARG A 35 18.37 -4.82 -0.61
C ARG A 35 16.95 -4.40 -0.93
N ALA A 36 16.46 -3.38 -0.21
CA ALA A 36 15.16 -2.77 -0.42
C ALA A 36 15.21 -1.70 -1.53
N PRO A 37 14.11 -1.48 -2.27
CA PRO A 37 13.98 -0.35 -3.17
C PRO A 37 14.15 0.99 -2.46
N LYS A 38 14.73 1.97 -3.15
CA LYS A 38 14.85 3.33 -2.63
C LYS A 38 13.54 4.09 -2.82
N SER A 39 13.19 4.94 -1.85
CA SER A 39 12.15 5.93 -2.03
C SER A 39 12.57 7.00 -3.06
N ASN A 40 11.59 7.52 -3.79
CA ASN A 40 11.75 8.68 -4.65
C ASN A 40 11.16 9.97 -4.04
N ILE A 41 10.68 9.90 -2.81
CA ILE A 41 10.14 11.05 -2.10
C ILE A 41 11.32 11.89 -1.58
N PRO A 42 11.40 13.18 -1.95
CA PRO A 42 12.49 14.05 -1.51
C PRO A 42 12.59 14.13 0.01
N GLY A 43 13.81 13.96 0.54
CA GLY A 43 14.08 14.00 1.97
C GLY A 43 13.80 12.70 2.71
N GLU A 44 13.20 11.69 2.08
CA GLU A 44 13.01 10.37 2.69
C GLU A 44 14.29 9.54 2.57
N ILE A 45 14.75 9.02 3.71
CA ILE A 45 15.88 8.08 3.79
C ILE A 45 15.33 6.74 4.24
N THR A 46 15.30 5.77 3.30
CA THR A 46 14.87 4.41 3.58
C THR A 46 16.07 3.53 3.94
N SER A 47 15.84 2.50 4.77
CA SER A 47 16.86 1.48 5.03
C SER A 47 17.23 0.79 3.72
N ALA A 48 18.56 0.67 3.46
CA ALA A 48 19.05 0.02 2.26
C ALA A 48 18.77 -1.49 2.24
N TYR A 49 18.60 -2.09 3.40
CA TYR A 49 18.37 -3.53 3.56
C TYR A 49 17.23 -3.79 4.51
N GLN A 50 16.46 -4.81 4.20
CA GLN A 50 15.38 -5.33 5.04
C GLN A 50 15.59 -6.83 5.27
N ILE A 51 15.03 -7.34 6.36
CA ILE A 51 15.05 -8.77 6.64
C ILE A 51 14.26 -9.49 5.54
N ASP A 52 14.96 -10.32 4.77
CA ASP A 52 14.34 -11.27 3.87
C ASP A 52 13.95 -12.51 4.67
N ASN A 53 13.18 -13.38 4.09
CA ASN A 53 12.66 -14.53 4.79
C ASN A 53 13.74 -15.36 5.45
N GLY A 54 13.53 -15.61 6.71
CA GLY A 54 14.15 -16.71 7.40
C GLY A 54 13.11 -17.75 7.79
N PRO A 55 13.49 -18.74 8.55
CA PRO A 55 12.55 -19.53 9.35
C PRO A 55 11.62 -18.60 10.11
N GLY A 56 10.34 -19.01 10.28
CA GLY A 56 9.37 -18.20 11.03
C GLY A 56 8.61 -17.15 10.24
N LYS A 57 8.62 -17.18 8.91
CA LYS A 57 7.73 -16.35 8.10
C LYS A 57 6.31 -16.92 8.10
N ILE A 58 5.37 -16.17 8.68
CA ILE A 58 4.01 -16.61 8.93
C ILE A 58 2.93 -15.74 8.27
N SER A 59 3.30 -14.56 7.75
CA SER A 59 2.37 -13.61 7.11
C SER A 59 2.94 -13.07 5.81
N LYS A 60 2.06 -12.54 4.97
CA LYS A 60 2.43 -11.86 3.72
C LYS A 60 2.83 -10.42 3.99
N ILE A 61 3.81 -9.91 3.24
CA ILE A 61 4.10 -8.48 3.13
C ILE A 61 4.02 -8.01 1.69
N GLU A 62 4.49 -8.84 0.78
CA GLU A 62 4.58 -8.54 -0.64
C GLU A 62 3.25 -8.85 -1.33
N PHE A 63 2.68 -7.85 -2.03
CA PHE A 63 1.56 -8.06 -2.93
C PHE A 63 2.10 -8.40 -4.33
N LYS A 64 1.50 -9.39 -4.99
CA LYS A 64 1.84 -9.84 -6.35
C LYS A 64 0.57 -9.95 -7.20
N ILE A 65 0.71 -9.85 -8.51
CA ILE A 65 -0.43 -9.99 -9.43
C ILE A 65 -1.18 -11.32 -9.20
N LYS A 66 -0.46 -12.40 -8.93
CA LYS A 66 -1.08 -13.71 -8.61
C LYS A 66 -1.99 -13.72 -7.37
N ASP A 67 -1.90 -12.68 -6.53
CA ASP A 67 -2.80 -12.57 -5.37
C ASP A 67 -4.24 -12.26 -5.76
N ILE A 68 -4.52 -11.96 -7.03
CA ILE A 68 -5.87 -11.75 -7.57
C ILE A 68 -6.35 -12.87 -8.53
N ASP A 69 -5.54 -13.88 -8.79
CA ASP A 69 -5.82 -14.89 -9.84
C ASP A 69 -7.09 -15.74 -9.59
N LYS A 70 -7.49 -15.89 -8.32
CA LYS A 70 -8.68 -16.65 -7.92
C LYS A 70 -9.94 -15.79 -7.76
N LEU A 71 -9.87 -14.51 -8.05
CA LEU A 71 -11.03 -13.64 -8.10
C LEU A 71 -11.78 -13.85 -9.42
N ASN A 72 -13.05 -13.42 -9.47
CA ASN A 72 -13.79 -13.47 -10.72
C ASN A 72 -13.18 -12.53 -11.78
N GLU A 73 -13.47 -12.76 -13.05
CA GLU A 73 -12.85 -12.04 -14.17
C GLU A 73 -13.11 -10.51 -14.14
N GLU A 74 -14.31 -10.10 -13.71
CA GLU A 74 -14.66 -8.69 -13.59
C GLU A 74 -13.78 -7.97 -12.57
N SER A 75 -13.65 -8.55 -11.37
CA SER A 75 -12.76 -8.05 -10.31
C SER A 75 -11.31 -8.06 -10.76
N GLN A 76 -10.83 -9.13 -11.42
CA GLN A 76 -9.47 -9.18 -11.93
C GLN A 76 -9.19 -8.06 -12.94
N LYS A 77 -10.12 -7.81 -13.87
CA LYS A 77 -9.99 -6.74 -14.86
C LYS A 77 -9.94 -5.37 -14.20
N TYR A 78 -10.87 -5.09 -13.29
CA TYR A 78 -10.91 -3.85 -12.53
C TYR A 78 -9.62 -3.61 -11.74
N LEU A 79 -9.14 -4.63 -11.02
CA LEU A 79 -7.94 -4.54 -10.21
C LEU A 79 -6.67 -4.38 -11.06
N LYS A 80 -6.56 -5.07 -12.19
CA LYS A 80 -5.44 -4.91 -13.13
C LYS A 80 -5.33 -3.47 -13.64
N GLU A 81 -6.45 -2.81 -13.92
CA GLU A 81 -6.46 -1.39 -14.31
C GLU A 81 -5.93 -0.48 -13.18
N ILE A 82 -6.24 -0.77 -11.91
CA ILE A 82 -5.70 -0.02 -10.77
C ILE A 82 -4.21 -0.32 -10.58
N LEU A 83 -3.80 -1.57 -10.70
CA LEU A 83 -2.42 -2.00 -10.50
C LEU A 83 -1.47 -1.41 -11.54
N GLU A 84 -1.94 -1.06 -12.73
CA GLU A 84 -1.14 -0.37 -13.76
C GLU A 84 -0.56 0.97 -13.29
N ASP A 85 -1.28 1.70 -12.43
CA ASP A 85 -0.86 3.01 -11.87
C ASP A 85 -0.50 2.90 -10.37
N SER A 86 -0.15 1.71 -9.91
CA SER A 86 0.21 1.43 -8.52
C SER A 86 1.63 0.89 -8.43
N THR A 87 2.20 0.91 -7.23
CA THR A 87 3.42 0.19 -6.89
C THR A 87 3.08 -0.95 -5.95
N TYR A 88 3.75 -2.07 -6.08
CA TYR A 88 3.61 -3.25 -5.23
C TYR A 88 4.85 -4.11 -5.35
N GLY A 89 5.16 -4.87 -4.32
CA GLY A 89 6.35 -5.71 -4.29
C GLY A 89 6.89 -5.89 -2.88
N TRP A 90 8.09 -6.44 -2.80
CA TRP A 90 8.76 -6.69 -1.54
C TRP A 90 9.42 -5.40 -1.02
N PHE A 91 8.93 -4.88 0.10
CA PHE A 91 9.37 -3.63 0.73
C PHE A 91 9.43 -2.44 -0.25
N GLU A 92 8.49 -2.41 -1.20
CA GLU A 92 8.38 -1.29 -2.12
C GLU A 92 8.14 0.01 -1.34
N ALA A 93 8.83 1.08 -1.74
CA ALA A 93 8.71 2.37 -1.09
C ALA A 93 7.51 3.16 -1.65
N PRO A 94 6.86 4.00 -0.83
CA PRO A 94 5.86 4.92 -1.31
C PRO A 94 6.40 5.85 -2.40
N SER A 95 5.54 6.21 -3.34
CA SER A 95 5.82 7.19 -4.40
C SER A 95 4.72 8.22 -4.45
N PHE A 96 5.04 9.45 -4.83
CA PHE A 96 4.02 10.49 -4.96
C PHE A 96 2.90 10.08 -5.90
N GLY A 97 1.66 10.23 -5.44
CA GLY A 97 0.46 10.05 -6.23
C GLY A 97 0.21 8.63 -6.77
N LYS A 98 1.03 7.65 -6.39
CA LYS A 98 0.82 6.23 -6.68
C LYS A 98 0.36 5.48 -5.44
N LYS A 99 -0.58 4.57 -5.59
CA LYS A 99 -0.96 3.65 -4.51
C LYS A 99 0.14 2.61 -4.34
N LEU A 100 0.66 2.48 -3.14
CA LEU A 100 1.48 1.34 -2.75
C LEU A 100 0.56 0.25 -2.21
N ILE A 101 0.45 -0.87 -2.91
CA ILE A 101 -0.37 -2.02 -2.50
C ILE A 101 0.51 -2.99 -1.71
N THR A 102 0.07 -3.33 -0.50
CA THR A 102 0.85 -4.21 0.39
C THR A 102 -0.05 -4.94 1.38
N PHE A 103 0.50 -5.95 2.03
CA PHE A 103 -0.09 -6.59 3.21
C PHE A 103 0.54 -6.00 4.49
N GLY A 104 0.04 -6.37 5.65
CA GLY A 104 0.66 -6.04 6.94
C GLY A 104 0.46 -4.61 7.46
N VAL A 105 -0.17 -3.70 6.70
CA VAL A 105 -0.45 -2.33 7.18
C VAL A 105 -1.23 -2.35 8.50
N HIS A 106 -2.19 -3.25 8.62
CA HIS A 106 -3.02 -3.45 9.82
C HIS A 106 -2.56 -4.62 10.67
N GLY A 107 -1.27 -4.89 10.70
CA GLY A 107 -0.67 -5.75 11.71
C GLY A 107 0.05 -6.99 11.22
N GLY A 108 -0.34 -7.66 10.13
CA GLY A 108 0.27 -8.94 9.75
C GLY A 108 0.22 -9.94 10.91
N ALA A 109 1.35 -10.19 11.55
CA ALA A 109 1.48 -11.07 12.72
C ALA A 109 1.54 -10.31 14.07
N THR A 110 1.31 -8.99 14.09
CA THR A 110 1.24 -8.19 15.33
C THR A 110 -0.19 -7.89 15.76
N TRP A 111 -0.41 -7.01 16.69
CA TRP A 111 -1.68 -6.62 17.32
C TRP A 111 -2.40 -7.73 18.09
N PRO A 112 -2.75 -8.90 17.48
CA PRO A 112 -3.53 -9.89 18.23
C PRO A 112 -2.77 -10.51 19.39
N GLY A 113 -1.43 -10.52 19.35
CA GLY A 113 -0.60 -11.24 20.29
C GLY A 113 -0.50 -12.74 20.00
N SER A 114 0.65 -13.30 20.31
CA SER A 114 0.97 -14.71 20.13
C SER A 114 1.07 -15.41 21.47
N THR A 115 0.84 -16.73 21.51
CA THR A 115 1.01 -17.55 22.70
C THR A 115 1.94 -18.73 22.41
N LEU A 116 2.93 -18.91 23.27
CA LEU A 116 3.88 -20.02 23.17
C LEU A 116 3.43 -21.18 24.06
N ASN A 117 3.45 -22.41 23.51
CA ASN A 117 3.51 -23.62 24.31
C ASN A 117 4.99 -24.00 24.52
N PRO A 118 5.56 -23.78 25.71
CA PRO A 118 6.99 -24.02 25.93
C PRO A 118 7.36 -25.49 25.97
N GLU A 119 6.43 -26.38 26.33
CA GLU A 119 6.67 -27.82 26.38
C GLU A 119 6.80 -28.42 24.97
N LYS A 120 6.02 -27.90 24.02
CA LYS A 120 6.00 -28.39 22.63
C LYS A 120 6.78 -27.49 21.66
N ASN A 121 7.31 -26.35 22.13
CA ASN A 121 7.97 -25.36 21.32
C ASN A 121 7.09 -24.83 20.16
N ILE A 122 5.79 -24.71 20.38
CA ILE A 122 4.83 -24.27 19.36
C ILE A 122 4.33 -22.86 19.70
N LEU A 123 4.49 -21.95 18.75
CA LEU A 123 3.95 -20.59 18.79
C LEU A 123 2.64 -20.53 18.00
N TYR A 124 1.57 -20.08 18.63
CA TYR A 124 0.27 -19.85 18.02
C TYR A 124 0.09 -18.34 17.77
N THR A 125 -0.13 -17.96 16.51
CA THR A 125 -0.21 -16.54 16.14
C THR A 125 -1.39 -16.31 15.20
N PRO A 126 -2.32 -15.41 15.53
CA PRO A 126 -3.31 -14.93 14.59
C PRO A 126 -2.64 -14.02 13.56
N ILE A 127 -3.03 -14.17 12.30
CA ILE A 127 -2.42 -13.47 11.15
C ILE A 127 -3.49 -12.71 10.39
N ASN A 128 -3.14 -11.50 9.98
CA ASN A 128 -3.94 -10.64 9.11
C ASN A 128 -3.25 -10.45 7.76
N ASP A 129 -3.58 -11.30 6.79
CA ASP A 129 -3.12 -11.22 5.39
C ASP A 129 -4.13 -10.44 4.52
N TYR A 130 -4.60 -9.30 5.02
CA TYR A 130 -5.56 -8.43 4.33
C TYR A 130 -4.85 -7.38 3.49
N PRO A 131 -5.24 -7.16 2.22
CA PRO A 131 -4.57 -6.19 1.38
C PRO A 131 -4.99 -4.75 1.72
N PHE A 132 -4.01 -3.86 1.74
CA PHE A 132 -4.19 -2.43 1.93
C PHE A 132 -3.46 -1.66 0.84
N TYR A 133 -3.82 -0.39 0.68
CA TYR A 133 -2.98 0.54 -0.04
C TYR A 133 -2.58 1.71 0.86
N MET A 134 -1.43 2.29 0.53
CA MET A 134 -0.97 3.57 1.05
C MET A 134 -0.80 4.53 -0.13
N LEU A 135 -1.09 5.80 0.09
CA LEU A 135 -0.95 6.87 -0.89
C LEU A 135 -0.27 8.07 -0.23
N VAL A 136 0.82 8.53 -0.81
CA VAL A 136 1.51 9.75 -0.39
C VAL A 136 1.28 10.83 -1.44
N GLU A 137 0.85 12.01 -0.98
CA GLU A 137 0.58 13.16 -1.82
C GLU A 137 1.28 14.40 -1.27
N GLY A 138 1.77 15.26 -2.18
CA GLY A 138 2.22 16.60 -1.83
C GLY A 138 1.04 17.56 -1.75
N LYS A 139 1.11 18.51 -0.81
CA LYS A 139 0.22 19.66 -0.72
C LYS A 139 1.02 20.93 -0.47
N THR A 140 0.50 22.06 -0.91
CA THR A 140 1.10 23.36 -0.64
C THR A 140 0.03 24.42 -0.35
N LEU A 141 0.34 25.32 0.56
CA LEU A 141 -0.43 26.56 0.76
C LEU A 141 0.19 27.74 -0.01
N SER A 142 1.40 27.55 -0.54
CA SER A 142 2.15 28.57 -1.27
C SER A 142 1.45 29.00 -2.56
N GLU A 143 1.57 30.26 -2.90
CA GLU A 143 1.18 30.84 -4.18
C GLU A 143 2.31 30.81 -5.22
N LEU A 144 3.48 30.27 -4.85
CA LEU A 144 4.61 30.13 -5.75
C LEU A 144 4.26 29.25 -6.95
N LYS A 145 4.55 29.77 -8.13
CA LYS A 145 4.32 29.09 -9.40
C LYS A 145 5.35 29.54 -10.42
N PRO A 146 5.72 28.67 -11.38
CA PRO A 146 6.66 29.04 -12.43
C PRO A 146 6.05 30.06 -13.41
N GLN A 147 6.88 30.91 -13.94
CA GLN A 147 6.55 31.73 -15.10
C GLN A 147 6.88 30.97 -16.39
N ASN A 148 5.98 30.06 -16.78
CA ASN A 148 6.20 29.14 -17.88
C ASN A 148 5.00 29.14 -18.84
N SER A 149 5.26 29.17 -20.15
CA SER A 149 4.21 29.20 -21.18
C SER A 149 3.25 28.02 -21.12
N PHE A 150 3.71 26.87 -20.61
CA PHE A 150 2.87 25.68 -20.43
C PHE A 150 1.90 25.79 -19.26
N TYR A 151 2.02 26.82 -18.40
CA TYR A 151 1.07 27.06 -17.32
C TYR A 151 -0.38 27.21 -17.83
N ASN A 152 -0.56 27.82 -19.00
CA ASN A 152 -1.89 27.95 -19.63
C ASN A 152 -2.52 26.59 -19.96
N ILE A 153 -1.71 25.59 -20.35
CA ILE A 153 -2.22 24.25 -20.60
C ILE A 153 -2.73 23.65 -19.28
N TYR A 154 -1.97 23.80 -18.20
CA TYR A 154 -2.42 23.36 -16.88
C TYR A 154 -3.72 24.05 -16.45
N GLN A 155 -3.80 25.37 -16.60
CA GLN A 155 -4.99 26.14 -16.22
C GLN A 155 -6.23 25.69 -16.99
N ASN A 156 -6.10 25.48 -18.29
CA ASN A 156 -7.23 25.14 -19.14
C ASN A 156 -7.68 23.67 -19.02
N GLU A 157 -6.73 22.74 -18.87
CA GLU A 157 -7.01 21.31 -18.97
C GLU A 157 -7.01 20.57 -17.62
N CYS A 158 -6.40 21.12 -16.57
CA CYS A 158 -6.15 20.39 -15.33
C CYS A 158 -6.67 21.08 -14.08
N SER A 159 -6.59 22.42 -14.02
CA SER A 159 -6.80 23.18 -12.78
C SER A 159 -8.22 23.07 -12.23
N SER A 160 -9.22 22.94 -13.10
CA SER A 160 -10.64 22.78 -12.70
C SER A 160 -10.89 21.55 -11.83
N CYS A 161 -10.09 20.50 -12.02
CA CYS A 161 -10.19 19.25 -11.27
C CYS A 161 -9.10 19.12 -10.19
N HIS A 162 -7.87 19.54 -10.50
CA HIS A 162 -6.73 19.37 -9.59
C HIS A 162 -6.42 20.60 -8.73
N GLY A 163 -7.19 21.69 -8.90
CA GLY A 163 -7.02 22.95 -8.18
C GLY A 163 -5.88 23.80 -8.72
N ALA A 164 -5.94 25.12 -8.52
CA ALA A 164 -4.96 26.07 -9.03
C ALA A 164 -3.52 25.79 -8.55
N LYS A 165 -3.36 25.20 -7.37
CA LYS A 165 -2.08 24.85 -6.73
C LYS A 165 -1.68 23.39 -6.94
N ARG A 166 -2.35 22.64 -7.78
CA ARG A 166 -2.17 21.19 -8.00
C ARG A 166 -2.40 20.32 -6.76
N ASN A 167 -3.04 20.81 -5.72
CA ASN A 167 -3.28 20.10 -4.45
C ASN A 167 -4.26 18.94 -4.54
N GLY A 168 -4.90 18.75 -5.69
CA GLY A 168 -6.11 17.95 -5.77
C GLY A 168 -7.31 18.66 -5.15
N VAL A 169 -8.48 18.09 -5.34
CA VAL A 169 -9.75 18.59 -4.80
C VAL A 169 -10.46 17.47 -4.08
N PHE A 170 -10.99 17.80 -2.92
CA PHE A 170 -11.78 16.90 -2.10
C PHE A 170 -13.17 17.49 -1.90
N ASP A 171 -14.20 16.71 -2.28
CA ASP A 171 -15.56 17.07 -1.93
C ASP A 171 -15.86 16.72 -0.46
N PRO A 172 -16.09 17.72 0.41
CA PRO A 172 -16.38 17.50 1.83
C PRO A 172 -17.71 16.77 2.08
N ASN A 173 -18.61 16.72 1.09
CA ASN A 173 -19.87 16.01 1.18
C ASN A 173 -19.71 14.50 0.97
N THR A 174 -18.57 14.04 0.55
CA THR A 174 -18.26 12.61 0.44
C THR A 174 -18.14 12.01 1.84
N LYS A 175 -19.19 11.33 2.31
CA LYS A 175 -19.41 10.96 3.73
C LYS A 175 -18.46 9.93 4.31
N LYS A 176 -17.59 9.27 3.53
CA LYS A 176 -16.65 8.28 4.04
C LYS A 176 -15.29 8.38 3.36
N LYS A 177 -14.25 8.66 4.16
CA LYS A 177 -12.84 8.71 3.70
C LYS A 177 -12.36 7.43 3.00
N SER A 178 -12.94 6.28 3.32
CA SER A 178 -12.62 4.97 2.73
C SER A 178 -13.31 4.70 1.39
N GLU A 179 -14.39 5.43 1.07
CA GLU A 179 -15.16 5.30 -0.18
C GLU A 179 -14.74 6.34 -1.25
N ILE A 180 -13.84 7.23 -0.88
CA ILE A 180 -13.47 8.46 -1.62
C ILE A 180 -12.85 8.18 -3.00
N ILE A 181 -12.37 6.98 -3.25
CA ILE A 181 -11.51 6.72 -4.41
C ILE A 181 -12.29 6.24 -5.62
N GLU A 182 -13.54 5.86 -5.49
CA GLU A 182 -14.22 5.06 -6.52
C GLU A 182 -15.32 5.75 -7.32
N LYS A 183 -15.89 6.86 -6.83
CA LYS A 183 -16.94 7.58 -7.58
C LYS A 183 -16.56 9.04 -7.80
N ILE A 184 -15.69 9.25 -8.79
CA ILE A 184 -15.43 10.59 -9.32
C ILE A 184 -16.56 10.92 -10.28
N GLU A 185 -17.33 11.96 -9.97
CA GLU A 185 -18.32 12.52 -10.88
C GLU A 185 -17.85 13.90 -11.36
N ILE A 186 -17.73 14.05 -12.68
CA ILE A 186 -17.34 15.31 -13.33
C ILE A 186 -18.45 15.74 -14.26
N LYS A 187 -18.90 16.99 -14.11
CA LYS A 187 -19.88 17.62 -14.99
C LYS A 187 -19.36 18.98 -15.43
N ASN A 188 -19.40 19.26 -16.74
CA ASN A 188 -18.90 20.51 -17.33
C ASN A 188 -17.46 20.87 -16.91
N ASN A 189 -16.55 19.88 -16.92
CA ASN A 189 -15.16 19.99 -16.50
C ASN A 189 -14.97 20.42 -15.03
N LYS A 190 -15.98 20.24 -14.17
CA LYS A 190 -15.87 20.47 -12.72
C LYS A 190 -16.13 19.19 -11.95
N LEU A 191 -15.33 18.97 -10.90
CA LEU A 191 -15.56 17.88 -9.97
C LEU A 191 -16.86 18.13 -9.20
N ILE A 192 -17.81 17.21 -9.33
CA ILE A 192 -19.10 17.24 -8.61
C ILE A 192 -18.99 16.42 -7.33
N SER A 193 -18.37 15.25 -7.40
CA SER A 193 -18.16 14.40 -6.22
C SER A 193 -16.89 13.57 -6.36
N GLY A 194 -16.38 13.10 -5.22
CA GLY A 194 -15.21 12.25 -5.14
C GLY A 194 -13.92 13.00 -4.85
N TYR A 195 -12.81 12.34 -5.10
CA TYR A 195 -11.48 12.83 -4.80
C TYR A 195 -10.62 12.90 -6.07
N MET A 196 -10.13 14.08 -6.37
CA MET A 196 -9.15 14.28 -7.43
C MET A 196 -7.75 14.41 -6.80
N PRO A 197 -6.79 13.53 -7.15
CA PRO A 197 -5.48 13.49 -6.51
C PRO A 197 -4.66 14.74 -6.77
N SER A 198 -3.72 15.03 -5.85
CA SER A 198 -2.69 16.03 -6.07
C SER A 198 -1.78 15.65 -7.23
N LEU A 199 -1.30 16.66 -7.96
CA LEU A 199 -0.29 16.50 -9.01
C LEU A 199 1.10 17.00 -8.56
N ILE A 200 1.27 17.41 -7.29
CA ILE A 200 2.55 17.76 -6.73
C ILE A 200 3.42 16.51 -6.62
N GLY A 201 4.68 16.59 -7.05
CA GLY A 201 5.61 15.47 -7.09
C GLY A 201 5.51 14.60 -8.34
N HIS A 202 4.57 14.85 -9.24
CA HIS A 202 4.47 14.09 -10.50
C HIS A 202 5.67 14.29 -11.45
N SER A 203 6.45 15.36 -11.23
CA SER A 203 7.73 15.55 -11.92
C SER A 203 8.76 14.45 -11.64
N LEU A 204 8.63 13.75 -10.49
CA LEU A 204 9.53 12.66 -10.08
C LEU A 204 9.27 11.36 -10.85
N PHE A 205 8.17 11.26 -11.57
CA PHE A 205 7.91 10.11 -12.42
C PHE A 205 8.93 10.04 -13.56
N SER A 206 9.34 8.83 -13.93
CA SER A 206 10.08 8.63 -15.17
C SER A 206 9.27 9.20 -16.35
N LYS A 207 9.95 9.50 -17.47
CA LYS A 207 9.23 9.95 -18.67
C LYS A 207 8.16 8.96 -19.13
N ILE A 208 8.47 7.67 -19.04
CA ILE A 208 7.57 6.59 -19.43
C ILE A 208 6.35 6.53 -18.50
N ASP A 209 6.56 6.59 -17.19
CA ASP A 209 5.46 6.56 -16.22
C ASP A 209 4.57 7.79 -16.32
N PHE A 210 5.14 8.96 -16.57
CA PHE A 210 4.38 10.20 -16.79
C PHE A 210 3.49 10.08 -18.02
N GLU A 211 4.06 9.67 -19.17
CA GLU A 211 3.30 9.47 -20.40
C GLU A 211 2.22 8.37 -20.23
N LYS A 212 2.55 7.26 -19.57
CA LYS A 212 1.61 6.17 -19.28
C LYS A 212 0.43 6.64 -18.45
N LYS A 213 0.68 7.41 -17.39
CA LYS A 213 -0.38 7.93 -16.50
C LYS A 213 -1.34 8.85 -17.24
N PHE A 214 -0.82 9.81 -18.00
CA PHE A 214 -1.64 10.80 -18.72
C PHE A 214 -2.29 10.24 -20.00
N ASN A 215 -1.92 9.04 -20.46
CA ASN A 215 -2.57 8.31 -21.56
C ASN A 215 -3.38 7.11 -21.07
N SER A 216 -3.48 6.88 -19.75
CA SER A 216 -4.24 5.76 -19.20
C SER A 216 -5.74 5.92 -19.51
N LYS A 217 -6.46 4.78 -19.65
CA LYS A 217 -7.92 4.78 -19.80
C LYS A 217 -8.61 5.54 -18.68
N LYS A 218 -8.09 5.43 -17.45
CA LYS A 218 -8.60 6.12 -16.27
C LYS A 218 -8.48 7.63 -16.41
N PHE A 219 -7.33 8.13 -16.87
CA PHE A 219 -7.14 9.56 -17.12
C PHE A 219 -8.03 10.06 -18.26
N LEU A 220 -8.03 9.36 -19.40
CA LEU A 220 -8.78 9.73 -20.59
C LEU A 220 -10.32 9.65 -20.42
N LYS A 221 -10.79 8.98 -19.38
CA LYS A 221 -12.22 9.00 -19.00
C LYS A 221 -12.68 10.40 -18.58
N TYR A 222 -11.78 11.19 -17.99
CA TYR A 222 -12.11 12.49 -17.39
C TYR A 222 -11.44 13.67 -18.09
N HIS A 223 -10.42 13.42 -18.89
CA HIS A 223 -9.61 14.44 -19.56
C HIS A 223 -9.51 14.15 -21.06
N LYS A 224 -9.37 15.22 -21.86
CA LYS A 224 -9.05 15.03 -23.27
C LYS A 224 -7.63 14.46 -23.45
N LYS A 225 -7.41 13.77 -24.55
CA LYS A 225 -6.09 13.32 -24.95
C LYS A 225 -5.21 14.51 -25.33
N LEU A 226 -4.12 14.69 -24.59
CA LEU A 226 -3.13 15.73 -24.87
C LEU A 226 -2.18 15.32 -26.00
N LYS A 227 -1.71 16.29 -26.78
CA LYS A 227 -0.65 16.08 -27.75
C LYS A 227 0.66 15.75 -27.04
N LYS A 228 1.58 15.08 -27.72
CA LYS A 228 2.89 14.73 -27.15
C LYS A 228 3.69 15.96 -26.72
N SER A 229 3.60 17.06 -27.48
CA SER A 229 4.22 18.34 -27.12
C SER A 229 3.63 18.95 -25.84
N GLU A 230 2.30 18.86 -25.68
CA GLU A 230 1.60 19.35 -24.47
C GLU A 230 1.97 18.54 -23.25
N LEU A 231 2.05 17.19 -23.36
CA LEU A 231 2.52 16.31 -22.29
C LEU A 231 3.97 16.61 -21.88
N ASN A 232 4.85 16.80 -22.84
CA ASN A 232 6.23 17.19 -22.56
C ASN A 232 6.29 18.54 -21.87
N GLY A 233 5.50 19.52 -22.32
CA GLY A 233 5.39 20.83 -21.72
C GLY A 233 4.88 20.79 -20.27
N LEU A 234 3.84 19.98 -20.00
CA LEU A 234 3.34 19.76 -18.63
C LEU A 234 4.39 19.12 -17.73
N LYS A 235 5.19 18.19 -18.25
CA LYS A 235 6.27 17.59 -17.47
C LYS A 235 7.34 18.61 -17.08
N VAL A 236 7.74 19.47 -18.00
CA VAL A 236 8.68 20.57 -17.73
C VAL A 236 8.08 21.54 -16.70
N LEU A 237 6.82 21.95 -16.90
CA LEU A 237 6.10 22.81 -15.97
C LEU A 237 6.06 22.22 -14.55
N PHE A 238 5.74 20.93 -14.42
CA PHE A 238 5.68 20.29 -13.10
C PHE A 238 7.06 20.19 -12.48
N ALA A 239 8.11 19.94 -13.25
CA ALA A 239 9.48 19.89 -12.74
C ALA A 239 9.92 21.25 -12.17
N GLU A 240 9.68 22.33 -12.91
CA GLU A 240 9.98 23.69 -12.44
C GLU A 240 9.15 24.05 -11.20
N TRP A 241 7.88 23.71 -11.19
CA TRP A 241 6.99 24.04 -10.08
C TRP A 241 7.34 23.24 -8.82
N ASP A 242 7.58 21.94 -8.94
CA ASP A 242 7.99 21.10 -7.80
C ASP A 242 9.36 21.56 -7.27
N LYS A 243 10.29 21.95 -8.15
CA LYS A 243 11.60 22.51 -7.76
C LYS A 243 11.44 23.78 -6.91
N ILE A 244 10.65 24.74 -7.37
CA ILE A 244 10.38 25.98 -6.64
C ILE A 244 9.79 25.69 -5.25
N LEU A 245 8.82 24.78 -5.17
CA LEU A 245 8.20 24.42 -3.90
C LEU A 245 9.16 23.71 -2.95
N LEU A 246 10.02 22.82 -3.47
CA LEU A 246 11.03 22.10 -2.67
C LEU A 246 12.11 23.04 -2.14
N GLU A 247 12.64 23.92 -2.97
CA GLU A 247 13.68 24.88 -2.60
C GLU A 247 13.21 25.87 -1.51
N ASN A 248 11.91 26.11 -1.42
CA ASN A 248 11.29 26.99 -0.42
C ASN A 248 10.65 26.22 0.75
N ASN A 249 10.81 24.92 0.83
CA ASN A 249 10.18 24.04 1.84
C ASN A 249 8.65 24.17 1.90
N GLU A 250 8.01 24.36 0.77
CA GLU A 250 6.56 24.63 0.66
C GLU A 250 5.72 23.37 0.38
N ILE A 251 6.33 22.18 0.35
CA ILE A 251 5.60 20.92 0.18
C ILE A 251 5.35 20.28 1.53
N GLN A 252 4.08 20.11 1.86
CA GLN A 252 3.62 19.29 2.96
C GLN A 252 3.24 17.90 2.46
N LEU A 253 3.74 16.85 3.12
CA LEU A 253 3.36 15.49 2.82
C LEU A 253 2.04 15.14 3.50
N ARG A 254 1.14 14.58 2.71
CA ARG A 254 -0.09 13.98 3.20
C ARG A 254 -0.13 12.51 2.82
N HIS A 255 -0.41 11.66 3.78
CA HIS A 255 -0.56 10.22 3.54
C HIS A 255 -1.97 9.73 3.85
N HIS A 256 -2.40 8.76 3.08
CA HIS A 256 -3.65 8.02 3.28
C HIS A 256 -3.35 6.54 3.25
N TRP A 257 -4.13 5.78 3.97
CA TRP A 257 -4.16 4.33 3.84
C TRP A 257 -5.59 3.83 3.99
N ALA A 258 -5.94 2.80 3.23
CA ALA A 258 -7.23 2.15 3.32
C ALA A 258 -7.14 0.69 2.87
N LYS A 259 -8.20 -0.06 3.10
CA LYS A 259 -8.35 -1.40 2.55
C LYS A 259 -8.28 -1.35 1.03
N PHE A 260 -7.56 -2.29 0.43
CA PHE A 260 -7.56 -2.46 -1.02
C PHE A 260 -8.69 -3.42 -1.39
N LEU A 261 -9.70 -2.91 -2.08
CA LEU A 261 -10.94 -3.60 -2.38
C LEU A 261 -11.19 -3.67 -3.88
N ASP A 262 -11.98 -4.67 -4.30
CA ASP A 262 -12.52 -4.76 -5.66
C ASP A 262 -13.73 -3.82 -5.85
N GLU A 263 -14.34 -3.82 -7.03
CA GLU A 263 -15.51 -2.99 -7.39
C GLU A 263 -16.76 -3.32 -6.58
N LYS A 264 -16.78 -4.50 -5.94
CA LYS A 264 -17.89 -4.99 -5.09
C LYS A 264 -17.60 -4.83 -3.59
N ASN A 265 -16.53 -4.10 -3.25
CA ASN A 265 -16.04 -3.90 -1.88
C ASN A 265 -15.60 -5.19 -1.17
N ASN A 266 -15.12 -6.19 -1.92
CA ASN A 266 -14.44 -7.34 -1.33
C ASN A 266 -12.92 -7.10 -1.27
N PRO A 267 -12.19 -7.81 -0.40
CA PRO A 267 -10.74 -7.72 -0.37
C PRO A 267 -10.13 -8.06 -1.74
N ALA A 268 -9.27 -7.19 -2.25
CA ALA A 268 -8.66 -7.31 -3.56
C ALA A 268 -7.48 -8.31 -3.57
N SER A 269 -7.67 -9.45 -2.95
CA SER A 269 -6.71 -10.57 -2.98
C SER A 269 -7.40 -11.89 -2.72
N ASN A 270 -6.74 -12.97 -3.14
CA ASN A 270 -7.18 -14.32 -2.79
C ASN A 270 -7.18 -14.53 -1.26
N PRO A 271 -8.22 -15.16 -0.68
CA PRO A 271 -8.21 -15.57 0.71
C PRO A 271 -7.11 -16.62 0.98
N PRO A 272 -6.74 -16.88 2.25
CA PRO A 272 -7.38 -16.37 3.47
C PRO A 272 -6.90 -14.96 3.84
N TRP A 273 -7.82 -14.15 4.39
CA TRP A 273 -7.50 -12.80 4.85
C TRP A 273 -7.24 -12.72 6.36
N GLY A 274 -7.61 -13.77 7.10
CA GLY A 274 -7.31 -13.99 8.50
C GLY A 274 -7.15 -15.47 8.80
N LYS A 275 -6.14 -15.81 9.56
CA LYS A 275 -5.82 -17.20 9.90
C LYS A 275 -5.12 -17.30 11.25
N LEU A 276 -5.22 -18.46 11.89
CA LEU A 276 -4.37 -18.87 13.00
C LEU A 276 -3.27 -19.77 12.47
N VAL A 277 -2.05 -19.51 12.87
CA VAL A 277 -0.86 -20.29 12.48
C VAL A 277 -0.26 -20.93 13.71
N ALA A 278 0.08 -22.22 13.62
CA ALA A 278 0.95 -22.89 14.57
C ALA A 278 2.34 -23.04 13.95
N LEU A 279 3.33 -22.44 14.59
CA LEU A 279 4.73 -22.43 14.18
C LEU A 279 5.57 -23.26 15.15
N ASP A 280 6.34 -24.20 14.64
CA ASP A 280 7.43 -24.84 15.40
C ASP A 280 8.58 -23.83 15.55
N VAL A 281 8.87 -23.42 16.79
CA VAL A 281 9.88 -22.39 17.08
C VAL A 281 11.30 -22.92 16.83
N ILE A 282 11.54 -24.21 16.91
CA ILE A 282 12.89 -24.78 16.71
C ILE A 282 13.25 -24.76 15.23
N SER A 283 12.35 -25.29 14.38
CA SER A 283 12.59 -25.35 12.92
C SER A 283 12.18 -24.09 12.17
N GLY A 284 11.36 -23.23 12.78
CA GLY A 284 10.76 -22.07 12.11
C GLY A 284 9.74 -22.44 11.03
N LYS A 285 9.21 -23.66 11.03
CA LYS A 285 8.25 -24.16 10.05
C LYS A 285 6.82 -24.08 10.57
N ILE A 286 5.90 -23.74 9.68
CA ILE A 286 4.46 -23.80 9.96
C ILE A 286 4.04 -25.26 10.05
N ILE A 287 3.45 -25.64 11.18
CA ILE A 287 2.89 -26.98 11.40
C ILE A 287 1.50 -27.06 10.77
N TRP A 288 0.66 -26.06 11.01
CA TRP A 288 -0.66 -25.95 10.41
C TRP A 288 -1.16 -24.50 10.36
N GLU A 289 -2.13 -24.27 9.51
CA GLU A 289 -2.88 -23.01 9.41
C GLU A 289 -4.38 -23.29 9.41
N LYS A 290 -5.15 -22.44 10.08
CA LYS A 290 -6.63 -22.46 10.09
C LYS A 290 -7.17 -21.08 9.80
N LYS A 291 -8.10 -20.97 8.85
CA LYS A 291 -8.83 -19.72 8.57
C LYS A 291 -9.69 -19.36 9.78
N ILE A 292 -9.71 -18.05 10.15
CA ILE A 292 -10.51 -17.54 11.25
C ILE A 292 -11.50 -16.51 10.73
N GLY A 293 -12.78 -16.75 10.99
CA GLY A 293 -13.86 -15.85 10.61
C GLY A 293 -14.29 -15.94 9.15
N LYS A 294 -15.37 -15.25 8.85
CA LYS A 294 -16.03 -15.16 7.54
C LYS A 294 -16.38 -13.70 7.26
N ILE A 295 -16.32 -13.27 6.02
CA ILE A 295 -16.87 -11.98 5.61
C ILE A 295 -18.30 -12.20 5.18
N ASP A 296 -19.26 -11.66 5.95
CA ASP A 296 -20.70 -11.95 5.88
C ASP A 296 -21.43 -11.50 4.59
N LYS A 297 -20.74 -10.89 3.63
CA LYS A 297 -21.40 -10.24 2.50
C LYS A 297 -21.76 -11.13 1.31
N LYS A 298 -21.49 -12.45 1.37
CA LYS A 298 -21.88 -13.35 0.26
C LYS A 298 -22.36 -14.71 0.78
N GLU A 299 -23.63 -14.98 0.52
CA GLU A 299 -24.24 -16.31 0.69
C GLU A 299 -23.61 -17.40 -0.19
N GLU A 300 -22.87 -17.02 -1.25
CA GLU A 300 -22.30 -17.93 -2.25
C GLU A 300 -20.91 -18.50 -1.90
N ILE A 301 -20.21 -17.96 -0.91
CA ILE A 301 -18.92 -18.54 -0.49
C ILE A 301 -19.14 -19.38 0.76
N ASN A 302 -19.41 -20.66 0.55
CA ASN A 302 -19.57 -21.68 1.60
C ASN A 302 -18.31 -21.92 2.44
N ASP A 303 -17.16 -21.37 2.04
CA ASP A 303 -15.89 -21.57 2.73
C ASP A 303 -15.55 -20.41 3.66
N MET A 304 -14.99 -20.74 4.82
CA MET A 304 -14.38 -19.76 5.71
C MET A 304 -13.24 -19.06 4.97
N THR A 305 -13.43 -17.77 4.68
CA THR A 305 -12.44 -16.95 3.97
C THR A 305 -11.37 -16.38 4.89
N GLY A 306 -11.63 -16.42 6.20
CA GLY A 306 -10.89 -15.63 7.17
C GLY A 306 -11.27 -14.15 7.12
N THR A 307 -11.09 -13.44 8.21
CA THR A 307 -11.29 -11.98 8.32
C THR A 307 -10.23 -11.38 9.21
N ILE A 308 -10.10 -10.06 9.19
CA ILE A 308 -9.19 -9.34 10.10
C ILE A 308 -9.55 -9.68 11.54
N ASN A 309 -8.56 -10.08 12.31
CA ASN A 309 -8.69 -10.47 13.71
C ASN A 309 -7.73 -9.64 14.59
N TYR A 310 -8.24 -9.14 15.70
CA TYR A 310 -7.47 -8.39 16.70
C TYR A 310 -7.46 -9.07 18.08
N GLY A 311 -8.12 -10.21 18.20
CA GLY A 311 -8.12 -11.02 19.42
C GLY A 311 -6.84 -11.82 19.59
N GLY A 312 -6.29 -11.85 20.81
CA GLY A 312 -5.16 -12.70 21.15
C GLY A 312 -5.53 -14.18 21.27
N VAL A 313 -4.53 -15.04 21.42
CA VAL A 313 -4.66 -16.48 21.65
C VAL A 313 -4.39 -16.78 23.12
N ALA A 314 -5.23 -17.59 23.74
CA ALA A 314 -4.97 -18.19 25.06
C ALA A 314 -4.74 -19.69 24.87
N LEU A 315 -3.72 -20.22 25.54
CA LEU A 315 -3.48 -21.64 25.64
C LEU A 315 -4.06 -22.13 27.00
N THR A 316 -4.88 -23.16 26.97
CA THR A 316 -5.50 -23.78 28.17
C THR A 316 -5.02 -25.20 28.34
#